data_9904e25bf7b62079b7d03531ea77d9d8
#
_entry.id   9904e25bf7b62079b7d03531ea77d9d8
#
_cell.length_a   1.000
_cell.length_b   1.000
_cell.length_c   1.000
_cell.angle_alpha   90.00
_cell.angle_beta   90.00
_cell.angle_gamma   90.00
#
_symmetry.space_group_name_H-M   'P 1'
#
loop_
_entity.id
_entity.type
_entity.pdbx_description
1 polymer ?
#
loop_
_entity_poly.entity_id
_entity_poly.type
_entity_poly.pdbx_seq_one_letter_code
_entity_poly.pdbx_strand_id
1 'polypeptide(L)'
;MEIIHANENFEDINQIRSIRDFDAEISLYGNSDYKLTLPTRAYEKYPIEIDHIIYIPGTEFGGPVHRRVTSGNVVEIYGKTWRGLLNKNLIIPPEGEAYRVVSGNAQEVVTGLLGNHFGSLFTVLPSSVSLSAQFRYEPIGDGLQRMLDKAGAKLIIMQADSGVNLEIKKVSDLSDEIEFAEDYGVLIKIDDDRSKNINHVVGLGQGELTDRLVMQAWLLPDGSITYDSTHPERPSGEAEYTQKVDYPNAEDENQLKEAIDKTFAESKATVKTEMDISKSAITGDLGDIVSSRDRLTGLVVTQSIDKIVLKISDTGKVEMRYGVKE
;
A
#
# COMPACT_ATOMS: atom_id res chain seq x y z
N MET A 1 22.57 -6.27 -9.52
CA MET A 1 21.36 -5.83 -10.23
C MET A 1 21.77 -4.93 -11.39
N GLU A 2 21.16 -5.09 -12.55
CA GLU A 2 21.45 -4.28 -13.73
C GLU A 2 20.36 -3.23 -13.90
N ILE A 3 20.75 -1.97 -14.12
CA ILE A 3 19.82 -0.89 -14.45
C ILE A 3 19.96 -0.62 -15.94
N ILE A 4 18.86 -0.71 -16.67
CA ILE A 4 18.82 -0.51 -18.11
C ILE A 4 18.17 0.85 -18.41
N HIS A 5 18.74 1.52 -19.40
CA HIS A 5 18.19 2.71 -20.03
C HIS A 5 17.74 2.34 -21.45
N ALA A 6 16.47 2.52 -21.73
CA ALA A 6 15.84 2.30 -23.02
C ALA A 6 15.13 3.58 -23.51
N ASN A 7 14.86 3.64 -24.81
CA ASN A 7 13.99 4.68 -25.36
C ASN A 7 12.50 4.38 -25.02
N GLU A 8 11.60 5.25 -25.45
CA GLU A 8 10.16 5.14 -25.24
C GLU A 8 9.50 3.90 -25.88
N ASN A 9 10.20 3.24 -26.80
CA ASN A 9 9.77 2.02 -27.50
C ASN A 9 10.34 0.72 -26.90
N PHE A 10 10.97 0.79 -25.70
CA PHE A 10 11.69 -0.34 -25.07
C PHE A 10 12.91 -0.84 -25.84
N GLU A 11 13.50 -0.01 -26.71
CA GLU A 11 14.77 -0.34 -27.33
C GLU A 11 15.91 0.06 -26.37
N ASP A 12 16.68 -0.91 -25.91
CA ASP A 12 17.78 -0.69 -24.98
C ASP A 12 18.88 0.18 -25.61
N ILE A 13 19.20 1.28 -24.93
CA ILE A 13 20.26 2.20 -25.32
C ILE A 13 21.58 1.79 -24.66
N ASN A 14 21.53 1.55 -23.34
CA ASN A 14 22.69 1.11 -22.57
C ASN A 14 22.35 0.54 -21.21
N GLN A 15 23.27 -0.24 -20.66
CA GLN A 15 23.31 -0.57 -19.25
C GLN A 15 23.96 0.56 -18.44
N ILE A 16 23.28 1.09 -17.45
CA ILE A 16 23.79 2.15 -16.57
C ILE A 16 24.71 1.52 -15.51
N ARG A 17 26.01 1.73 -15.64
CA ARG A 17 27.03 1.16 -14.74
C ARG A 17 27.60 2.14 -13.73
N SER A 18 27.45 3.43 -13.98
CA SER A 18 28.00 4.49 -13.11
C SER A 18 26.87 5.31 -12.55
N ILE A 19 26.49 5.04 -11.31
CA ILE A 19 25.46 5.75 -10.56
C ILE A 19 26.05 6.34 -9.29
N ARG A 20 25.37 7.29 -8.70
CA ARG A 20 25.55 7.69 -7.30
C ARG A 20 24.64 6.92 -6.41
N ASP A 21 23.36 6.89 -6.76
CA ASP A 21 22.33 6.11 -6.09
C ASP A 21 21.17 5.83 -7.05
N PHE A 22 20.48 4.74 -6.80
CA PHE A 22 19.15 4.45 -7.30
C PHE A 22 18.26 4.12 -6.10
N ASP A 23 17.16 4.84 -5.96
CA ASP A 23 16.17 4.67 -4.89
C ASP A 23 14.80 4.50 -5.55
N ALA A 24 14.15 3.39 -5.30
CA ALA A 24 12.83 3.10 -5.86
C ALA A 24 11.90 2.53 -4.81
N GLU A 25 10.70 3.04 -4.76
CA GLU A 25 9.65 2.61 -3.84
C GLU A 25 8.44 2.09 -4.63
N ILE A 26 7.94 0.93 -4.21
CA ILE A 26 6.66 0.39 -4.65
C ILE A 26 5.77 0.17 -3.43
N SER A 27 4.51 0.59 -3.53
CA SER A 27 3.55 0.55 -2.43
C SER A 27 2.19 0.05 -2.92
N LEU A 28 1.42 -0.60 -2.04
CA LEU A 28 0.06 -1.04 -2.36
C LEU A 28 -0.85 0.13 -2.73
N TYR A 29 -0.69 1.25 -2.04
CA TYR A 29 -1.48 2.47 -2.24
C TYR A 29 -0.59 3.69 -2.42
N GLY A 30 -1.09 4.69 -3.12
CA GLY A 30 -0.46 5.99 -3.26
C GLY A 30 0.70 6.04 -4.26
N ASN A 31 1.79 6.67 -3.85
CA ASN A 31 2.91 6.91 -4.74
C ASN A 31 3.86 5.71 -4.79
N SER A 32 4.23 5.35 -6.02
CA SER A 32 5.30 4.41 -6.33
C SER A 32 6.17 5.06 -7.39
N ASP A 33 7.40 5.43 -7.01
CA ASP A 33 8.31 6.19 -7.87
C ASP A 33 9.77 5.79 -7.66
N TYR A 34 10.63 6.33 -8.51
CA TYR A 34 12.07 6.14 -8.39
C TYR A 34 12.84 7.42 -8.64
N LYS A 35 14.05 7.46 -8.06
CA LYS A 35 15.08 8.46 -8.32
C LYS A 35 16.39 7.75 -8.68
N LEU A 36 16.98 8.14 -9.80
CA LEU A 36 18.32 7.74 -10.21
C LEU A 36 19.22 8.96 -10.22
N THR A 37 20.33 8.92 -9.51
CA THR A 37 21.33 9.98 -9.48
C THR A 37 22.60 9.55 -10.23
N LEU A 38 22.95 10.30 -11.26
CA LEU A 38 24.11 10.04 -12.11
C LEU A 38 25.19 11.11 -11.94
N PRO A 39 26.49 10.74 -12.00
CA PRO A 39 27.52 11.73 -12.28
C PRO A 39 27.30 12.37 -13.66
N THR A 40 27.57 13.66 -13.80
CA THR A 40 27.41 14.39 -15.08
C THR A 40 28.10 13.68 -16.25
N ARG A 41 29.32 13.16 -16.05
CA ARG A 41 30.08 12.43 -17.09
C ARG A 41 29.37 11.17 -17.59
N ALA A 42 28.65 10.46 -16.69
CA ALA A 42 27.88 9.28 -17.08
C ALA A 42 26.66 9.66 -17.93
N TYR A 43 25.99 10.74 -17.55
CA TYR A 43 24.88 11.29 -18.27
C TYR A 43 25.27 11.83 -19.66
N GLU A 44 26.39 12.59 -19.77
CA GLU A 44 26.87 13.15 -21.04
C GLU A 44 27.12 12.06 -22.11
N LYS A 45 27.53 10.87 -21.67
CA LYS A 45 27.81 9.75 -22.57
C LYS A 45 26.52 9.13 -23.15
N TYR A 46 25.48 9.04 -22.34
CA TYR A 46 24.19 8.48 -22.70
C TYR A 46 23.08 9.35 -22.08
N PRO A 47 22.70 10.45 -22.74
CA PRO A 47 21.66 11.33 -22.24
C PRO A 47 20.33 10.60 -22.09
N ILE A 48 19.70 10.80 -20.95
CA ILE A 48 18.39 10.24 -20.62
C ILE A 48 17.35 11.34 -20.83
N GLU A 49 16.47 11.16 -21.80
CA GLU A 49 15.42 12.13 -22.12
C GLU A 49 14.14 11.85 -21.34
N ILE A 50 13.23 12.83 -21.35
CA ILE A 50 11.88 12.61 -20.83
C ILE A 50 11.20 11.55 -21.70
N ASP A 51 10.36 10.73 -21.06
CA ASP A 51 9.69 9.55 -21.63
C ASP A 51 10.60 8.35 -21.94
N HIS A 52 11.95 8.49 -21.90
CA HIS A 52 12.82 7.33 -21.84
C HIS A 52 12.52 6.46 -20.63
N ILE A 53 12.87 5.20 -20.69
CA ILE A 53 12.57 4.19 -19.70
C ILE A 53 13.83 3.82 -18.93
N ILE A 54 13.73 3.80 -17.59
CA ILE A 54 14.74 3.24 -16.70
C ILE A 54 14.13 2.06 -15.99
N TYR A 55 14.76 0.88 -16.05
CA TYR A 55 14.21 -0.31 -15.43
C TYR A 55 15.27 -1.32 -14.99
N ILE A 56 14.86 -2.21 -14.11
CA ILE A 56 15.61 -3.39 -13.70
C ILE A 56 14.90 -4.61 -14.32
N PRO A 57 15.54 -5.36 -15.22
CA PRO A 57 14.91 -6.46 -15.95
C PRO A 57 14.22 -7.48 -15.03
N GLY A 58 13.03 -7.90 -15.42
CA GLY A 58 12.25 -8.91 -14.70
C GLY A 58 11.73 -8.46 -13.35
N THR A 59 11.69 -7.14 -13.06
CA THR A 59 11.21 -6.61 -11.79
C THR A 59 10.13 -5.55 -11.98
N GLU A 60 9.53 -5.13 -10.86
CA GLU A 60 8.60 -4.00 -10.82
C GLU A 60 9.31 -2.64 -10.77
N PHE A 61 10.62 -2.63 -10.51
CA PHE A 61 11.41 -1.40 -10.33
C PHE A 61 11.81 -0.78 -11.66
N GLY A 62 11.06 0.19 -12.11
CA GLY A 62 11.31 0.92 -13.35
C GLY A 62 10.07 1.58 -13.91
N GLY A 63 10.28 2.41 -14.93
CA GLY A 63 9.22 3.11 -15.63
C GLY A 63 9.73 4.32 -16.42
N PRO A 64 8.84 5.08 -17.05
CA PRO A 64 9.23 6.24 -17.84
C PRO A 64 9.69 7.41 -16.97
N VAL A 65 10.69 8.10 -17.48
CA VAL A 65 11.24 9.34 -16.90
C VAL A 65 10.26 10.47 -17.13
N HIS A 66 9.92 11.20 -16.08
CA HIS A 66 9.03 12.37 -16.18
C HIS A 66 9.68 13.69 -15.72
N ARG A 67 10.83 13.61 -15.06
CA ARG A 67 11.54 14.80 -14.57
C ARG A 67 13.04 14.57 -14.54
N ARG A 68 13.78 15.61 -14.92
CA ARG A 68 15.25 15.65 -14.84
C ARG A 68 15.68 16.95 -14.15
N VAL A 69 16.64 16.83 -13.24
CA VAL A 69 17.25 17.97 -12.55
C VAL A 69 18.76 17.89 -12.69
N THR A 70 19.38 18.97 -13.12
CA THR A 70 20.83 19.09 -13.22
C THR A 70 21.32 20.01 -12.13
N SER A 71 22.29 19.57 -11.32
CA SER A 71 22.85 20.34 -10.23
C SER A 71 24.34 20.06 -10.07
N GLY A 72 25.19 20.99 -10.45
CA GLY A 72 26.64 20.86 -10.36
C GLY A 72 27.16 19.61 -11.10
N ASN A 73 27.67 18.63 -10.33
CA ASN A 73 28.30 17.43 -10.90
C ASN A 73 27.37 16.22 -10.98
N VAL A 74 26.07 16.39 -10.76
CA VAL A 74 25.10 15.30 -10.76
C VAL A 74 23.88 15.65 -11.61
N VAL A 75 23.26 14.60 -12.14
CA VAL A 75 21.96 14.66 -12.81
C VAL A 75 21.03 13.70 -12.09
N GLU A 76 19.92 14.20 -11.62
CA GLU A 76 18.86 13.43 -10.99
C GLU A 76 17.73 13.18 -11.97
N ILE A 77 17.37 11.93 -12.12
CA ILE A 77 16.31 11.42 -13.00
C ILE A 77 15.19 10.88 -12.11
N TYR A 78 13.98 11.33 -12.35
CA TYR A 78 12.79 10.91 -11.61
C TYR A 78 11.79 10.26 -12.54
N GLY A 79 11.20 9.16 -12.09
CA GLY A 79 10.16 8.42 -12.81
C GLY A 79 9.13 7.81 -11.87
N LYS A 80 7.96 7.49 -12.41
CA LYS A 80 7.00 6.60 -11.76
C LYS A 80 7.43 5.17 -12.01
N THR A 81 7.32 4.29 -11.00
CA THR A 81 7.44 2.85 -11.25
C THR A 81 6.25 2.35 -12.08
N TRP A 82 6.33 1.12 -12.58
CA TRP A 82 5.22 0.51 -13.33
C TRP A 82 3.91 0.55 -12.55
N ARG A 83 3.94 0.30 -11.22
CA ARG A 83 2.79 0.42 -10.33
C ARG A 83 2.31 1.86 -10.21
N GLY A 84 3.22 2.80 -10.03
CA GLY A 84 2.91 4.22 -9.91
C GLY A 84 2.24 4.81 -11.15
N LEU A 85 2.50 4.23 -12.34
CA LEU A 85 1.82 4.63 -13.57
C LEU A 85 0.33 4.34 -13.56
N LEU A 86 -0.11 3.26 -12.88
CA LEU A 86 -1.52 2.92 -12.80
C LEU A 86 -2.36 4.03 -12.16
N ASN A 87 -1.74 4.84 -11.29
CA ASN A 87 -2.41 5.98 -10.65
C ASN A 87 -2.39 7.27 -11.49
N LYS A 88 -1.84 7.22 -12.73
CA LYS A 88 -1.85 8.38 -13.63
C LYS A 88 -3.24 8.69 -14.21
N ASN A 89 -4.12 7.69 -14.25
CA ASN A 89 -5.46 7.81 -14.82
C ASN A 89 -6.54 7.40 -13.81
N LEU A 90 -7.76 7.86 -14.05
CA LEU A 90 -8.92 7.61 -13.18
C LEU A 90 -9.87 6.57 -13.80
N ILE A 91 -10.51 5.79 -12.94
CA ILE A 91 -11.68 5.00 -13.31
C ILE A 91 -12.88 5.94 -13.33
N ILE A 92 -13.43 6.15 -14.52
CA ILE A 92 -14.57 7.05 -14.74
C ILE A 92 -15.82 6.21 -14.97
N PRO A 93 -16.95 6.50 -14.28
CA PRO A 93 -18.23 5.88 -14.57
C PRO A 93 -18.66 6.09 -16.02
N PRO A 94 -19.38 5.15 -16.67
CA PRO A 94 -20.00 5.38 -17.96
C PRO A 94 -20.97 6.57 -17.92
N GLU A 95 -21.22 7.17 -19.06
CA GLU A 95 -22.17 8.30 -19.16
C GLU A 95 -23.56 7.88 -18.68
N GLY A 96 -24.13 8.69 -17.78
CA GLY A 96 -25.43 8.42 -17.15
C GLY A 96 -25.40 7.45 -15.95
N GLU A 97 -24.26 6.88 -15.63
CA GLU A 97 -24.10 5.93 -14.52
C GLU A 97 -23.44 6.62 -13.31
N ALA A 98 -23.89 6.26 -12.10
CA ALA A 98 -23.28 6.78 -10.87
C ALA A 98 -21.94 6.11 -10.54
N TYR A 99 -21.77 4.86 -10.97
CA TYR A 99 -20.61 4.01 -10.71
C TYR A 99 -20.23 3.21 -11.95
N ARG A 100 -18.94 2.93 -12.11
CA ARG A 100 -18.49 1.85 -12.98
C ARG A 100 -18.50 0.55 -12.19
N VAL A 101 -19.44 -0.34 -12.50
CA VAL A 101 -19.57 -1.66 -11.88
C VAL A 101 -18.84 -2.69 -12.73
N VAL A 102 -18.00 -3.52 -12.10
CA VAL A 102 -17.29 -4.61 -12.76
C VAL A 102 -17.46 -5.91 -11.97
N SER A 103 -17.54 -7.04 -12.69
CA SER A 103 -17.57 -8.38 -12.10
C SER A 103 -17.13 -9.39 -13.16
N GLY A 104 -16.30 -10.36 -12.78
CA GLY A 104 -15.86 -11.42 -13.67
C GLY A 104 -14.45 -11.92 -13.39
N ASN A 105 -13.85 -12.57 -14.39
CA ASN A 105 -12.47 -13.01 -14.31
C ASN A 105 -11.51 -11.84 -14.20
N ALA A 106 -10.46 -11.97 -13.35
CA ALA A 106 -9.53 -10.90 -13.08
C ALA A 106 -8.83 -10.36 -14.32
N GLN A 107 -8.46 -11.23 -15.27
CA GLN A 107 -7.84 -10.79 -16.52
C GLN A 107 -8.75 -9.85 -17.31
N GLU A 108 -10.01 -10.22 -17.48
CA GLU A 108 -11.00 -9.43 -18.24
C GLU A 108 -11.32 -8.13 -17.53
N VAL A 109 -11.55 -8.19 -16.20
CA VAL A 109 -11.87 -7.02 -15.39
C VAL A 109 -10.74 -6.02 -15.40
N VAL A 110 -9.49 -6.44 -15.15
CA VAL A 110 -8.34 -5.54 -15.10
C VAL A 110 -8.04 -4.98 -16.49
N THR A 111 -8.06 -5.82 -17.55
CA THR A 111 -7.91 -5.33 -18.93
C THR A 111 -8.97 -4.27 -19.27
N GLY A 112 -10.22 -4.49 -18.89
CA GLY A 112 -11.30 -3.53 -19.09
C GLY A 112 -11.13 -2.22 -18.32
N LEU A 113 -10.54 -2.27 -17.11
CA LEU A 113 -10.24 -1.06 -16.32
C LEU A 113 -9.06 -0.28 -16.87
N LEU A 114 -8.02 -0.96 -17.36
CA LEU A 114 -6.89 -0.31 -18.03
C LEU A 114 -7.33 0.37 -19.33
N GLY A 115 -8.26 -0.26 -20.08
CA GLY A 115 -8.78 0.28 -21.34
C GLY A 115 -7.66 0.69 -22.29
N ASN A 116 -7.79 1.88 -22.88
CA ASN A 116 -6.79 2.45 -23.80
C ASN A 116 -5.82 3.43 -23.11
N HIS A 117 -5.86 3.55 -21.77
CA HIS A 117 -5.08 4.57 -21.05
C HIS A 117 -3.57 4.40 -21.16
N PHE A 118 -3.10 3.18 -21.39
CA PHE A 118 -1.67 2.83 -21.37
C PHE A 118 -1.20 2.22 -22.69
N GLY A 119 -2.01 2.29 -23.77
CA GLY A 119 -1.69 1.66 -25.04
C GLY A 119 -1.44 0.16 -24.88
N SER A 120 -0.33 -0.34 -25.43
CA SER A 120 0.11 -1.74 -25.32
C SER A 120 1.11 -1.99 -24.18
N LEU A 121 1.32 -1.03 -23.30
CA LEU A 121 2.33 -1.12 -22.23
C LEU A 121 2.08 -2.32 -21.31
N PHE A 122 0.84 -2.49 -20.84
CA PHE A 122 0.48 -3.53 -19.88
C PHE A 122 -0.22 -4.71 -20.54
N THR A 123 0.26 -5.92 -20.26
CA THR A 123 -0.37 -7.17 -20.61
C THR A 123 -0.87 -7.87 -19.35
N VAL A 124 -2.17 -8.07 -19.24
CA VAL A 124 -2.77 -8.79 -18.10
C VAL A 124 -2.74 -10.28 -18.39
N LEU A 125 -2.03 -11.03 -17.55
CA LEU A 125 -1.89 -12.48 -17.69
C LEU A 125 -3.17 -13.21 -17.26
N PRO A 126 -3.42 -14.46 -17.75
CA PRO A 126 -4.52 -15.29 -17.30
C PRO A 126 -4.51 -15.48 -15.78
N SER A 127 -5.69 -15.44 -15.16
CA SER A 127 -5.85 -15.61 -13.72
C SER A 127 -7.10 -16.44 -13.41
N SER A 128 -7.04 -17.22 -12.32
CA SER A 128 -8.20 -17.94 -11.78
C SER A 128 -9.01 -17.13 -10.77
N VAL A 129 -8.58 -15.91 -10.46
CA VAL A 129 -9.24 -15.04 -9.48
C VAL A 129 -10.46 -14.38 -10.11
N SER A 130 -11.56 -14.34 -9.36
CA SER A 130 -12.76 -13.57 -9.72
C SER A 130 -12.77 -12.26 -8.91
N LEU A 131 -13.08 -11.15 -9.58
CA LEU A 131 -13.10 -9.82 -9.02
C LEU A 131 -14.49 -9.19 -9.18
N SER A 132 -14.88 -8.34 -8.21
CA SER A 132 -16.11 -7.55 -8.28
C SER A 132 -15.94 -6.27 -7.48
N ALA A 133 -16.28 -5.12 -8.08
CA ALA A 133 -16.19 -3.82 -7.42
C ALA A 133 -17.08 -2.77 -8.10
N GLN A 134 -17.26 -1.66 -7.38
CA GLN A 134 -17.84 -0.42 -7.88
C GLN A 134 -16.83 0.70 -7.71
N PHE A 135 -16.68 1.53 -8.74
CA PHE A 135 -15.69 2.61 -8.79
C PHE A 135 -16.35 3.94 -9.11
N ARG A 136 -15.81 5.03 -8.55
CA ARG A 136 -16.26 6.38 -8.86
C ARG A 136 -15.11 7.36 -8.72
N TYR A 137 -14.57 7.83 -9.86
CA TYR A 137 -13.53 8.87 -9.96
C TYR A 137 -12.32 8.64 -9.06
N GLU A 138 -11.85 7.41 -8.98
CA GLU A 138 -10.66 7.05 -8.21
C GLU A 138 -9.50 6.62 -9.13
N PRO A 139 -8.22 6.78 -8.70
CA PRO A 139 -7.07 6.33 -9.47
C PRO A 139 -7.16 4.84 -9.78
N ILE A 140 -6.73 4.44 -11.00
CA ILE A 140 -6.84 3.05 -11.44
C ILE A 140 -6.06 2.13 -10.48
N GLY A 141 -4.83 2.48 -10.10
CA GLY A 141 -4.00 1.66 -9.22
C GLY A 141 -4.62 1.46 -7.83
N ASP A 142 -5.08 2.54 -7.19
CA ASP A 142 -5.71 2.47 -5.86
C ASP A 142 -7.04 1.71 -5.92
N GLY A 143 -7.84 1.93 -6.97
CA GLY A 143 -9.09 1.21 -7.19
C GLY A 143 -8.86 -0.29 -7.42
N LEU A 144 -7.85 -0.66 -8.22
CA LEU A 144 -7.43 -2.05 -8.41
C LEU A 144 -7.01 -2.68 -7.08
N GLN A 145 -6.15 -2.00 -6.31
CA GLN A 145 -5.68 -2.53 -5.03
C GLN A 145 -6.83 -2.77 -4.06
N ARG A 146 -7.73 -1.80 -3.89
CA ARG A 146 -8.92 -1.94 -3.05
C ARG A 146 -9.81 -3.12 -3.47
N MET A 147 -9.95 -3.38 -4.77
CA MET A 147 -10.70 -4.53 -5.30
C MET A 147 -9.97 -5.84 -5.02
N LEU A 148 -8.65 -5.88 -5.17
CA LEU A 148 -7.82 -7.05 -4.90
C LEU A 148 -7.83 -7.42 -3.42
N ASP A 149 -7.73 -6.44 -2.52
CA ASP A 149 -7.80 -6.66 -1.06
C ASP A 149 -9.10 -7.37 -0.68
N LYS A 150 -10.24 -6.92 -1.21
CA LYS A 150 -11.54 -7.58 -0.97
C LYS A 150 -11.60 -9.02 -1.49
N ALA A 151 -10.83 -9.34 -2.52
CA ALA A 151 -10.77 -10.67 -3.11
C ALA A 151 -9.69 -11.57 -2.46
N GLY A 152 -8.91 -11.05 -1.49
CA GLY A 152 -7.73 -11.74 -0.94
C GLY A 152 -6.72 -12.05 -2.05
N ALA A 153 -6.47 -11.07 -2.93
CA ALA A 153 -5.59 -11.22 -4.07
C ALA A 153 -4.54 -10.10 -4.10
N LYS A 154 -3.45 -10.33 -4.82
CA LYS A 154 -2.36 -9.38 -5.02
C LYS A 154 -2.08 -9.18 -6.50
N LEU A 155 -1.51 -8.01 -6.85
CA LEU A 155 -1.02 -7.68 -8.17
C LEU A 155 0.51 -7.79 -8.19
N ILE A 156 1.02 -8.67 -9.03
CA ILE A 156 2.44 -8.79 -9.35
C ILE A 156 2.67 -8.07 -10.67
N ILE A 157 3.64 -7.18 -10.69
CA ILE A 157 4.02 -6.42 -11.88
C ILE A 157 5.45 -6.81 -12.25
N MET A 158 5.66 -7.14 -13.51
CA MET A 158 6.96 -7.61 -13.96
C MET A 158 7.27 -7.05 -15.34
N GLN A 159 8.39 -6.35 -15.47
CA GLN A 159 8.87 -5.92 -16.77
C GLN A 159 9.20 -7.15 -17.63
N ALA A 160 8.73 -7.14 -18.85
CA ALA A 160 8.98 -8.12 -19.90
C ALA A 160 9.63 -7.44 -21.12
N ASP A 161 10.05 -8.20 -22.12
CA ASP A 161 10.89 -7.73 -23.24
C ASP A 161 10.51 -6.36 -23.82
N SER A 162 9.23 -6.16 -24.18
CA SER A 162 8.74 -4.92 -24.79
C SER A 162 7.54 -4.30 -24.07
N GLY A 163 7.36 -4.63 -22.78
CA GLY A 163 6.21 -4.16 -22.00
C GLY A 163 6.26 -4.61 -20.58
N VAL A 164 5.10 -4.66 -19.94
CA VAL A 164 4.96 -4.98 -18.53
C VAL A 164 3.82 -5.96 -18.32
N ASN A 165 4.10 -7.09 -17.73
CA ASN A 165 3.10 -8.10 -17.36
C ASN A 165 2.46 -7.76 -16.01
N LEU A 166 1.14 -7.87 -15.96
CA LEU A 166 0.33 -7.79 -14.76
C LEU A 166 -0.24 -9.17 -14.46
N GLU A 167 0.13 -9.74 -13.33
CA GLU A 167 -0.35 -11.05 -12.89
C GLU A 167 -1.14 -10.90 -11.59
N ILE A 168 -2.38 -11.43 -11.57
CA ILE A 168 -3.24 -11.42 -10.39
C ILE A 168 -3.24 -12.80 -9.76
N LYS A 169 -2.78 -12.90 -8.52
CA LYS A 169 -2.71 -14.12 -7.73
C LYS A 169 -3.44 -13.97 -6.39
N LYS A 170 -3.73 -15.08 -5.74
CA LYS A 170 -4.12 -15.06 -4.34
C LYS A 170 -2.94 -14.57 -3.47
N VAL A 171 -3.26 -13.86 -2.40
CA VAL A 171 -2.30 -13.50 -1.36
C VAL A 171 -1.73 -14.78 -0.77
N SER A 172 -0.42 -14.84 -0.57
CA SER A 172 0.24 -15.91 0.15
C SER A 172 0.30 -15.56 1.63
N ASP A 173 -0.18 -16.48 2.47
CA ASP A 173 0.06 -16.40 3.90
C ASP A 173 1.36 -17.14 4.22
N LEU A 174 2.39 -16.35 4.50
CA LEU A 174 3.74 -16.82 4.83
C LEU A 174 4.04 -16.67 6.32
N SER A 175 3.04 -16.35 7.14
CA SER A 175 3.22 -16.04 8.56
C SER A 175 3.77 -17.22 9.37
N ASP A 176 3.49 -18.47 8.96
CA ASP A 176 4.03 -19.67 9.55
C ASP A 176 5.44 -20.04 9.03
N GLU A 177 5.79 -19.56 7.82
CA GLU A 177 7.07 -19.88 7.17
C GLU A 177 8.10 -18.77 7.40
N ILE A 178 7.64 -17.53 7.49
CA ILE A 178 8.45 -16.33 7.60
C ILE A 178 8.10 -15.61 8.89
N GLU A 179 8.90 -15.87 9.93
CA GLU A 179 8.93 -15.04 11.13
C GLU A 179 10.14 -14.12 11.04
N PHE A 180 9.89 -12.83 10.89
CA PHE A 180 10.94 -11.83 10.95
C PHE A 180 11.38 -11.67 12.40
N ALA A 181 12.59 -12.14 12.72
CA ALA A 181 13.18 -12.00 14.02
C ALA A 181 14.52 -11.30 13.95
N GLU A 182 14.90 -10.60 15.02
CA GLU A 182 16.19 -9.91 15.14
C GLU A 182 17.39 -10.84 14.91
N ASP A 183 17.25 -12.14 15.21
CA ASP A 183 18.30 -13.16 15.03
C ASP A 183 18.70 -13.36 13.55
N TYR A 184 17.84 -12.95 12.60
CA TYR A 184 18.14 -12.93 11.16
C TYR A 184 18.69 -11.60 10.67
N GLY A 185 19.05 -10.68 11.57
CA GLY A 185 19.56 -9.36 11.23
C GLY A 185 18.48 -8.37 10.75
N VAL A 186 17.23 -8.68 11.04
CA VAL A 186 16.09 -7.81 10.79
C VAL A 186 15.94 -6.87 11.98
N LEU A 187 15.97 -5.57 11.73
CA LEU A 187 15.60 -4.60 12.77
C LEU A 187 14.07 -4.47 12.74
N ILE A 188 13.45 -4.93 13.81
CA ILE A 188 12.01 -4.80 14.01
C ILE A 188 11.78 -3.67 15.02
N LYS A 189 11.01 -2.69 14.61
CA LYS A 189 10.48 -1.67 15.51
C LYS A 189 8.98 -1.93 15.67
N ILE A 190 8.58 -2.32 16.86
CA ILE A 190 7.17 -2.44 17.23
C ILE A 190 6.82 -1.23 18.10
N ASP A 191 5.87 -0.45 17.66
CA ASP A 191 5.27 0.66 18.40
C ASP A 191 3.86 0.20 18.84
N ASP A 192 3.76 -0.36 20.04
CA ASP A 192 2.49 -0.76 20.67
C ASP A 192 1.94 0.46 21.43
N ASP A 193 1.34 1.39 20.71
CA ASP A 193 0.70 2.56 21.32
C ASP A 193 -0.73 2.26 21.71
N ARG A 194 -0.93 2.01 23.00
CA ARG A 194 -2.25 1.82 23.61
C ARG A 194 -2.83 3.11 24.23
N SER A 195 -2.16 4.24 24.09
CA SER A 195 -2.63 5.52 24.65
C SER A 195 -3.94 6.00 24.03
N LYS A 196 -4.29 5.46 22.85
CA LYS A 196 -5.53 5.74 22.12
C LYS A 196 -6.58 4.63 22.21
N ASN A 197 -6.35 3.61 23.02
CA ASN A 197 -7.32 2.54 23.23
C ASN A 197 -8.53 3.08 24.00
N ILE A 198 -9.53 3.49 23.23
CA ILE A 198 -10.81 3.91 23.78
C ILE A 198 -11.64 2.66 23.98
N ASN A 199 -12.16 2.48 25.16
CA ASN A 199 -13.08 1.38 25.47
C ASN A 199 -14.45 1.86 25.98
N HIS A 200 -14.65 3.17 26.03
CA HIS A 200 -15.94 3.81 26.29
C HIS A 200 -16.11 5.02 25.36
N VAL A 201 -17.22 5.07 24.64
CA VAL A 201 -17.58 6.21 23.77
C VAL A 201 -18.90 6.82 24.27
N VAL A 202 -18.87 8.13 24.44
CA VAL A 202 -20.09 8.95 24.63
C VAL A 202 -20.36 9.65 23.30
N GLY A 203 -21.29 9.11 22.53
CA GLY A 203 -21.72 9.64 21.23
C GLY A 203 -22.82 10.67 21.41
N LEU A 204 -22.66 11.82 20.79
CA LEU A 204 -23.61 12.94 20.80
C LEU A 204 -24.14 13.11 19.38
N GLY A 205 -25.42 12.80 19.16
CA GLY A 205 -26.13 12.97 17.89
C GLY A 205 -26.74 14.37 17.73
N GLN A 206 -27.78 14.44 16.92
CA GLN A 206 -28.53 15.67 16.66
C GLN A 206 -29.25 16.20 17.91
N GLY A 207 -29.52 17.48 17.97
CA GLY A 207 -30.20 18.16 19.05
C GLY A 207 -29.27 19.02 19.93
N GLU A 208 -29.86 19.71 20.90
CA GLU A 208 -29.12 20.58 21.82
C GLU A 208 -29.54 20.33 23.26
N LEU A 209 -28.59 20.48 24.17
CA LEU A 209 -28.83 20.37 25.63
C LEU A 209 -29.54 19.07 26.01
N THR A 210 -30.73 19.17 26.62
CA THR A 210 -31.54 18.03 27.08
C THR A 210 -32.24 17.28 25.96
N ASP A 211 -32.41 17.90 24.82
CA ASP A 211 -33.09 17.29 23.66
C ASP A 211 -32.08 16.62 22.69
N ARG A 212 -30.82 16.66 23.09
CA ARG A 212 -29.75 16.03 22.27
C ARG A 212 -29.80 14.51 22.38
N LEU A 213 -29.70 13.84 21.25
CA LEU A 213 -29.53 12.38 21.20
C LEU A 213 -28.16 12.02 21.80
N VAL A 214 -28.13 11.23 22.85
CA VAL A 214 -26.91 10.80 23.53
C VAL A 214 -26.95 9.29 23.72
N MET A 215 -25.88 8.63 23.29
CA MET A 215 -25.66 7.20 23.50
C MET A 215 -24.30 6.93 24.11
N GLN A 216 -24.20 5.89 24.90
CA GLN A 216 -22.95 5.41 25.47
C GLN A 216 -22.74 3.96 25.03
N ALA A 217 -21.51 3.59 24.74
CA ALA A 217 -21.12 2.24 24.35
C ALA A 217 -19.76 1.87 24.92
N TRP A 218 -19.59 0.61 25.28
CA TRP A 218 -18.36 0.06 25.83
C TRP A 218 -17.85 -1.09 25.00
N LEU A 219 -16.53 -1.10 24.75
CA LEU A 219 -15.83 -2.21 24.15
C LEU A 219 -15.48 -3.22 25.23
N LEU A 220 -15.98 -4.45 25.11
CA LEU A 220 -15.74 -5.54 26.06
C LEU A 220 -14.38 -6.20 25.82
N PRO A 221 -13.84 -6.96 26.79
CA PRO A 221 -12.57 -7.67 26.64
C PRO A 221 -12.51 -8.66 25.48
N ASP A 222 -13.66 -9.21 25.06
CA ASP A 222 -13.78 -10.10 23.92
C ASP A 222 -13.85 -9.38 22.56
N GLY A 223 -13.80 -8.04 22.57
CA GLY A 223 -13.87 -7.20 21.39
C GLY A 223 -15.28 -6.90 20.90
N SER A 224 -16.33 -7.37 21.57
CA SER A 224 -17.72 -7.01 21.30
C SER A 224 -18.08 -5.64 21.87
N ILE A 225 -19.10 -4.98 21.31
CA ILE A 225 -19.58 -3.68 21.77
C ILE A 225 -20.91 -3.87 22.50
N THR A 226 -21.03 -3.30 23.69
CA THR A 226 -22.27 -3.26 24.45
C THR A 226 -22.76 -1.82 24.63
N TYR A 227 -24.07 -1.64 24.57
CA TYR A 227 -24.78 -0.40 24.86
C TYR A 227 -25.49 -0.46 26.23
N ASP A 228 -25.32 -1.58 26.95
CA ASP A 228 -25.86 -1.78 28.28
C ASP A 228 -24.88 -1.25 29.32
N SER A 229 -25.27 -0.14 29.97
CA SER A 229 -24.48 0.47 31.04
C SER A 229 -24.37 -0.40 32.31
N THR A 230 -25.14 -1.48 32.40
CA THR A 230 -25.13 -2.41 33.53
C THR A 230 -24.37 -3.71 33.22
N HIS A 231 -23.80 -3.86 32.01
CA HIS A 231 -23.09 -5.07 31.61
C HIS A 231 -21.91 -5.37 32.57
N PRO A 232 -21.82 -6.60 33.11
CA PRO A 232 -20.86 -6.91 34.16
C PRO A 232 -19.39 -6.83 33.74
N GLU A 233 -19.10 -7.06 32.46
CA GLU A 233 -17.74 -7.05 31.90
C GLU A 233 -17.33 -5.71 31.27
N ARG A 234 -18.20 -4.69 31.39
CA ARG A 234 -17.83 -3.38 30.86
C ARG A 234 -16.65 -2.78 31.63
N PRO A 235 -15.72 -2.11 30.94
CA PRO A 235 -14.67 -1.33 31.62
C PRO A 235 -15.26 -0.33 32.60
N SER A 236 -14.59 -0.16 33.72
CA SER A 236 -15.00 0.82 34.77
C SER A 236 -13.80 1.29 35.59
N GLY A 237 -13.92 2.46 36.21
CA GLY A 237 -12.86 3.03 37.03
C GLY A 237 -11.59 3.33 36.25
N GLU A 238 -10.42 2.91 36.76
CA GLU A 238 -9.12 3.17 36.12
C GLU A 238 -8.93 2.45 34.79
N ALA A 239 -9.73 1.42 34.52
CA ALA A 239 -9.67 0.69 33.24
C ALA A 239 -10.54 1.33 32.16
N GLU A 240 -11.33 2.34 32.47
CA GLU A 240 -12.24 3.01 31.54
C GLU A 240 -11.56 4.21 30.87
N TYR A 241 -11.41 4.13 29.54
CA TYR A 241 -10.89 5.20 28.70
C TYR A 241 -12.01 5.76 27.84
N THR A 242 -12.58 6.88 28.27
CA THR A 242 -13.75 7.50 27.66
C THR A 242 -13.37 8.56 26.63
N GLN A 243 -13.96 8.47 25.46
CA GLN A 243 -13.93 9.54 24.45
C GLN A 243 -15.33 10.08 24.19
N LYS A 244 -15.47 11.41 24.20
CA LYS A 244 -16.64 12.09 23.67
C LYS A 244 -16.51 12.28 22.17
N VAL A 245 -17.50 11.88 21.40
CA VAL A 245 -17.53 12.07 19.95
C VAL A 245 -18.83 12.72 19.52
N ASP A 246 -18.73 13.70 18.63
CA ASP A 246 -19.83 14.53 18.16
C ASP A 246 -20.22 14.15 16.73
N TYR A 247 -21.48 13.69 16.57
CA TYR A 247 -22.05 13.28 15.28
C TYR A 247 -23.33 14.08 14.97
N PRO A 248 -23.22 15.38 14.69
CA PRO A 248 -24.37 16.27 14.58
C PRO A 248 -25.36 15.87 13.48
N ASN A 249 -24.94 15.01 12.55
CA ASN A 249 -25.78 14.50 11.47
C ASN A 249 -26.50 13.17 11.79
N ALA A 250 -26.27 12.58 12.99
CA ALA A 250 -26.97 11.38 13.39
C ALA A 250 -28.34 11.77 13.98
N GLU A 251 -29.40 11.51 13.21
CA GLU A 251 -30.78 11.88 13.51
C GLU A 251 -31.49 10.85 14.40
N ASP A 252 -31.01 9.61 14.39
CA ASP A 252 -31.58 8.50 15.15
C ASP A 252 -30.52 7.62 15.83
N GLU A 253 -30.98 6.71 16.71
CA GLU A 253 -30.10 5.80 17.44
C GLU A 253 -29.30 4.87 16.56
N ASN A 254 -29.81 4.43 15.38
CA ASN A 254 -29.12 3.51 14.52
C ASN A 254 -27.94 4.19 13.84
N GLN A 255 -28.14 5.41 13.35
CA GLN A 255 -27.07 6.22 12.75
C GLN A 255 -25.98 6.53 13.80
N LEU A 256 -26.38 6.84 15.04
CA LEU A 256 -25.44 7.10 16.12
C LEU A 256 -24.67 5.84 16.53
N LYS A 257 -25.32 4.66 16.53
CA LYS A 257 -24.65 3.37 16.72
C LYS A 257 -23.59 3.10 15.66
N GLU A 258 -23.93 3.22 14.38
CA GLU A 258 -22.99 3.01 13.28
C GLU A 258 -21.76 3.94 13.41
N ALA A 259 -21.96 5.19 13.80
CA ALA A 259 -20.90 6.14 14.02
C ALA A 259 -20.00 5.78 15.22
N ILE A 260 -20.58 5.31 16.31
CA ILE A 260 -19.86 4.83 17.50
C ILE A 260 -19.06 3.56 17.17
N ASP A 261 -19.66 2.58 16.48
CA ASP A 261 -19.00 1.33 16.09
C ASP A 261 -17.79 1.62 15.18
N LYS A 262 -17.93 2.58 14.26
CA LYS A 262 -16.84 3.05 13.44
C LYS A 262 -15.71 3.68 14.26
N THR A 263 -16.04 4.46 15.28
CA THR A 263 -15.04 5.05 16.18
C THR A 263 -14.25 3.98 16.92
N PHE A 264 -14.89 2.93 17.45
CA PHE A 264 -14.17 1.82 18.06
C PHE A 264 -13.27 1.08 17.05
N ALA A 265 -13.73 0.90 15.82
CA ALA A 265 -12.92 0.29 14.76
C ALA A 265 -11.68 1.13 14.42
N GLU A 266 -11.81 2.45 14.41
CA GLU A 266 -10.72 3.40 14.11
C GLU A 266 -9.77 3.62 15.31
N SER A 267 -10.24 3.39 16.54
CA SER A 267 -9.47 3.60 17.78
C SER A 267 -8.69 2.38 18.25
N LYS A 268 -8.72 1.27 17.50
CA LYS A 268 -7.92 0.10 17.86
C LYS A 268 -6.44 0.45 17.91
N ALA A 269 -5.74 -0.12 18.90
CA ALA A 269 -4.30 0.01 19.04
C ALA A 269 -3.62 -0.23 17.69
N THR A 270 -2.87 0.73 17.23
CA THR A 270 -2.06 0.57 16.02
C THR A 270 -0.71 0.03 16.44
N VAL A 271 -0.48 -1.25 16.17
CA VAL A 271 0.87 -1.80 16.21
C VAL A 271 1.54 -1.46 14.89
N LYS A 272 2.45 -0.49 14.89
CA LYS A 272 3.24 -0.17 13.71
C LYS A 272 4.51 -0.99 13.74
N THR A 273 4.79 -1.70 12.67
CA THR A 273 6.03 -2.45 12.52
C THR A 273 6.80 -1.94 11.31
N GLU A 274 8.05 -1.58 11.51
CA GLU A 274 9.00 -1.29 10.42
C GLU A 274 10.04 -2.40 10.41
N MET A 275 10.30 -2.97 9.25
CA MET A 275 11.30 -4.04 9.09
C MET A 275 12.37 -3.62 8.08
N ASP A 276 13.63 -3.77 8.45
CA ASP A 276 14.78 -3.64 7.54
C ASP A 276 15.36 -5.06 7.30
N ILE A 277 15.12 -5.59 6.09
CA ILE A 277 15.50 -6.96 5.74
C ILE A 277 16.74 -6.98 4.82
N SER A 278 17.59 -5.99 4.91
CA SER A 278 18.75 -5.85 4.01
C SER A 278 19.72 -7.06 3.99
N LYS A 279 19.50 -8.06 4.83
CA LYS A 279 20.40 -9.23 4.98
C LYS A 279 19.71 -10.60 4.88
N SER A 280 18.38 -10.67 4.72
CA SER A 280 17.71 -11.96 4.70
C SER A 280 17.51 -12.50 3.27
N ALA A 281 17.53 -13.81 3.12
CA ALA A 281 17.20 -14.53 1.89
C ALA A 281 15.67 -14.62 1.65
N ILE A 282 14.88 -13.90 2.42
CA ILE A 282 13.42 -13.97 2.42
C ILE A 282 12.89 -13.00 1.39
N THR A 283 12.14 -13.50 0.43
CA THR A 283 11.47 -12.73 -0.61
C THR A 283 9.96 -12.88 -0.43
N GLY A 284 9.28 -11.77 -0.15
CA GLY A 284 7.82 -11.66 -0.20
C GLY A 284 7.40 -10.62 -1.23
N ASP A 285 6.24 -10.79 -1.82
CA ASP A 285 5.65 -9.80 -2.72
C ASP A 285 4.76 -8.83 -1.94
N LEU A 286 4.47 -7.68 -2.55
CA LEU A 286 3.46 -6.76 -2.01
C LEU A 286 2.12 -7.48 -1.81
N GLY A 287 1.54 -7.34 -0.62
CA GLY A 287 0.29 -7.97 -0.22
C GLY A 287 0.45 -9.33 0.46
N ASP A 288 1.63 -9.96 0.45
CA ASP A 288 1.85 -11.20 1.21
C ASP A 288 1.80 -10.96 2.71
N ILE A 289 1.26 -11.95 3.43
CA ILE A 289 1.11 -11.93 4.88
C ILE A 289 2.34 -12.57 5.50
N VAL A 290 2.93 -11.88 6.47
CA VAL A 290 4.15 -12.29 7.18
C VAL A 290 3.95 -12.09 8.68
N SER A 291 4.72 -12.80 9.50
CA SER A 291 4.76 -12.56 10.94
C SER A 291 6.06 -11.89 11.38
N SER A 292 6.00 -11.14 12.47
CA SER A 292 7.16 -10.60 13.15
C SER A 292 7.05 -10.82 14.64
N ARG A 293 8.19 -11.13 15.29
CA ARG A 293 8.24 -11.34 16.74
C ARG A 293 9.20 -10.36 17.38
N ASP A 294 8.70 -9.59 18.31
CA ASP A 294 9.55 -8.80 19.21
C ASP A 294 10.19 -9.69 20.26
N ARG A 295 11.52 -9.70 20.29
CA ARG A 295 12.29 -10.51 21.21
C ARG A 295 12.13 -10.12 22.68
N LEU A 296 11.90 -8.83 22.96
CA LEU A 296 11.82 -8.30 24.34
C LEU A 296 10.46 -8.62 24.98
N THR A 297 9.39 -8.42 24.21
CA THR A 297 8.02 -8.64 24.70
C THR A 297 7.46 -10.01 24.33
N GLY A 298 8.06 -10.70 23.36
CA GLY A 298 7.55 -11.93 22.78
C GLY A 298 6.29 -11.73 21.92
N LEU A 299 5.90 -10.48 21.70
CA LEU A 299 4.72 -10.14 20.89
C LEU A 299 4.92 -10.61 19.44
N VAL A 300 3.96 -11.36 18.93
CA VAL A 300 3.92 -11.78 17.52
C VAL A 300 2.83 -10.95 16.83
N VAL A 301 3.19 -10.33 15.72
CA VAL A 301 2.29 -9.53 14.90
C VAL A 301 2.26 -10.09 13.48
N THR A 302 1.07 -10.33 12.96
CA THR A 302 0.85 -10.77 11.57
C THR A 302 0.37 -9.58 10.75
N GLN A 303 1.09 -9.29 9.66
CA GLN A 303 0.86 -8.09 8.86
C GLN A 303 1.08 -8.37 7.37
N SER A 304 0.51 -7.55 6.48
CA SER A 304 0.80 -7.63 5.06
C SER A 304 1.97 -6.71 4.67
N ILE A 305 2.76 -7.14 3.70
CA ILE A 305 3.79 -6.29 3.08
C ILE A 305 3.08 -5.22 2.26
N ASP A 306 3.17 -3.97 2.69
CA ASP A 306 2.50 -2.84 2.04
C ASP A 306 3.44 -1.98 1.19
N LYS A 307 4.75 -2.11 1.41
CA LYS A 307 5.78 -1.30 0.76
C LYS A 307 7.08 -2.09 0.57
N ILE A 308 7.75 -1.88 -0.55
CA ILE A 308 9.11 -2.35 -0.80
C ILE A 308 9.94 -1.18 -1.32
N VAL A 309 11.07 -0.93 -0.67
CA VAL A 309 12.05 0.10 -1.08
C VAL A 309 13.33 -0.58 -1.51
N LEU A 310 13.75 -0.33 -2.74
CA LEU A 310 15.02 -0.80 -3.30
C LEU A 310 16.01 0.35 -3.36
N LYS A 311 17.21 0.16 -2.79
CA LYS A 311 18.33 1.10 -2.90
C LYS A 311 19.54 0.42 -3.51
N ILE A 312 20.17 1.10 -4.45
CA ILE A 312 21.45 0.66 -5.05
C ILE A 312 22.45 1.82 -4.91
N SER A 313 23.55 1.58 -4.20
CA SER A 313 24.60 2.58 -4.00
C SER A 313 25.57 2.66 -5.18
N ASP A 314 26.47 3.64 -5.15
CA ASP A 314 27.57 3.82 -6.09
C ASP A 314 28.57 2.64 -6.10
N THR A 315 28.66 1.89 -5.00
CA THR A 315 29.47 0.67 -4.90
C THR A 315 28.76 -0.57 -5.45
N GLY A 316 27.51 -0.44 -5.92
CA GLY A 316 26.70 -1.54 -6.37
C GLY A 316 26.05 -2.36 -5.23
N LYS A 317 26.15 -1.88 -3.98
CA LYS A 317 25.45 -2.50 -2.85
C LYS A 317 23.94 -2.34 -3.05
N VAL A 318 23.21 -3.45 -2.98
CA VAL A 318 21.77 -3.51 -3.06
C VAL A 318 21.19 -3.68 -1.66
N GLU A 319 20.26 -2.82 -1.29
CA GLU A 319 19.48 -2.92 -0.07
C GLU A 319 18.00 -2.98 -0.44
N MET A 320 17.27 -3.89 0.19
CA MET A 320 15.82 -3.98 0.05
C MET A 320 15.19 -3.86 1.44
N ARG A 321 14.20 -2.98 1.55
CA ARG A 321 13.48 -2.74 2.81
C ARG A 321 12.00 -2.99 2.57
N TYR A 322 11.37 -3.60 3.54
CA TYR A 322 9.95 -3.91 3.51
C TYR A 322 9.21 -3.11 4.59
N GLY A 323 8.15 -2.44 4.22
CA GLY A 323 7.15 -1.90 5.13
C GLY A 323 6.01 -2.89 5.25
N VAL A 324 5.38 -2.92 6.40
CA VAL A 324 4.23 -3.78 6.67
C VAL A 324 3.10 -2.97 7.30
N LYS A 325 1.87 -3.41 7.03
CA LYS A 325 0.65 -2.78 7.53
C LYS A 325 -0.33 -3.85 8.00
N GLU A 326 -1.10 -3.53 9.06
CA GLU A 326 -2.25 -4.32 9.50
C GLU A 326 -3.35 -4.40 8.44
#